data_73746e6469f8b4ed3ea74e23571ed987
#
_entry.id   73746e6469f8b4ed3ea74e23571ed987
#
_cell.length_a   1.000
_cell.length_b   1.000
_cell.length_c   1.000
_cell.angle_alpha   90.00
_cell.angle_beta   90.00
_cell.angle_gamma   90.00
#
_symmetry.space_group_name_H-M   'P 1'
#
loop_
_entity.id
_entity.type
_entity.pdbx_description
1 polymer ?
#
loop_
_entity_poly.entity_id
_entity_poly.type
_entity_poly.pdbx_seq_one_letter_code
_entity_poly.pdbx_strand_id
1 'polypeptide(L)'
;MTIIALDFEASCLPRHGRSYPIEVGIADEHGLIRSWLIRPPNAWAGWSWTQEAERLHGISKEQLARDGLPPARVVAELEPYVRGARVIADSHFDAPWLTTLSALAGKPPPCAIGHVADLLEEMGAAYEHVEAALRQLDRQPFRRHRAAEDARFIIALVREVRGQVEKARESQPVFDWRRAPPIARPSTYRPSNAGSVR
;
A
#
# COMPACT_ATOMS: atom_id res chain seq x y z
N MET A 1 10.45 -2.43 12.21
CA MET A 1 9.72 -1.21 11.81
C MET A 1 8.29 -1.63 11.53
N THR A 2 7.31 -0.99 12.17
CA THR A 2 5.89 -1.35 12.01
C THR A 2 5.42 -0.94 10.61
N ILE A 3 4.68 -1.82 9.94
CA ILE A 3 4.00 -1.53 8.67
C ILE A 3 2.59 -1.08 9.00
N ILE A 4 2.18 0.05 8.43
CA ILE A 4 0.82 0.59 8.53
C ILE A 4 0.28 0.75 7.12
N ALA A 5 -0.85 0.13 6.83
CA ALA A 5 -1.63 0.47 5.66
C ALA A 5 -2.48 1.70 5.95
N LEU A 6 -2.57 2.58 4.97
CA LEU A 6 -3.39 3.78 5.00
C LEU A 6 -4.22 3.82 3.73
N ASP A 7 -5.45 4.27 3.85
CA ASP A 7 -6.38 4.47 2.74
C ASP A 7 -7.21 5.74 2.95
N PHE A 8 -7.63 6.38 1.87
CA PHE A 8 -8.52 7.53 1.87
C PHE A 8 -9.78 7.27 1.05
N GLU A 9 -10.93 7.66 1.62
CA GLU A 9 -12.08 7.98 0.80
C GLU A 9 -12.06 9.45 0.42
N ALA A 10 -12.56 9.77 -0.77
CA ALA A 10 -12.53 11.13 -1.30
C ALA A 10 -13.87 11.56 -1.93
N SER A 11 -14.07 12.86 -2.02
CA SER A 11 -15.27 13.49 -2.59
C SER A 11 -15.51 13.12 -4.06
N CYS A 12 -14.46 12.79 -4.79
CA CYS A 12 -14.45 12.24 -6.15
C CYS A 12 -13.01 11.79 -6.50
N LEU A 13 -12.85 11.06 -7.60
CA LEU A 13 -11.51 10.85 -8.18
C LEU A 13 -11.01 12.13 -8.86
N PRO A 14 -9.68 12.41 -8.86
CA PRO A 14 -9.10 13.62 -9.46
C PRO A 14 -9.45 13.87 -10.93
N ARG A 15 -9.75 12.81 -11.70
CA ARG A 15 -10.23 12.91 -13.09
C ARG A 15 -11.61 13.58 -13.22
N HIS A 16 -12.39 13.64 -12.16
CA HIS A 16 -13.74 14.22 -12.14
C HIS A 16 -13.74 15.66 -11.58
N GLY A 17 -12.56 16.20 -11.24
CA GLY A 17 -12.41 17.56 -10.77
C GLY A 17 -11.52 17.68 -9.55
N ARG A 18 -11.60 18.83 -8.87
CA ARG A 18 -10.78 19.10 -7.69
C ARG A 18 -11.31 18.31 -6.49
N SER A 19 -10.62 17.23 -6.17
CA SER A 19 -10.99 16.26 -5.14
C SER A 19 -10.43 16.65 -3.75
N TYR A 20 -11.13 16.26 -2.68
CA TYR A 20 -10.66 16.39 -1.30
C TYR A 20 -10.95 15.10 -0.50
N PRO A 21 -10.10 14.77 0.50
CA PRO A 21 -10.30 13.61 1.34
C PRO A 21 -11.47 13.81 2.32
N ILE A 22 -12.25 12.74 2.54
CA ILE A 22 -13.44 12.76 3.41
C ILE A 22 -13.39 11.73 4.54
N GLU A 23 -12.61 10.67 4.38
CA GLU A 23 -12.27 9.72 5.43
C GLU A 23 -10.79 9.34 5.26
N VAL A 24 -10.09 9.10 6.36
CA VAL A 24 -8.80 8.42 6.37
C VAL A 24 -8.87 7.24 7.30
N GLY A 25 -8.33 6.10 6.87
CA GLY A 25 -8.26 4.88 7.65
C GLY A 25 -6.84 4.35 7.74
N ILE A 26 -6.53 3.67 8.83
CA ILE A 26 -5.28 2.96 9.03
C ILE A 26 -5.51 1.58 9.64
N ALA A 27 -4.63 0.64 9.30
CA ALA A 27 -4.54 -0.67 9.92
C ALA A 27 -3.10 -1.15 10.02
N ASP A 28 -2.80 -2.04 10.98
CA ASP A 28 -1.50 -2.71 11.09
C ASP A 28 -1.64 -4.23 11.27
N GLU A 29 -0.51 -4.94 11.30
CA GLU A 29 -0.46 -6.39 11.50
C GLU A 29 -0.80 -6.82 12.94
N HIS A 30 -0.87 -5.90 13.90
CA HIS A 30 -1.11 -6.16 15.32
C HIS A 30 -2.55 -5.94 15.76
N GLY A 31 -3.44 -5.63 14.81
CA GLY A 31 -4.87 -5.44 15.05
C GLY A 31 -5.29 -3.99 15.28
N LEU A 32 -4.40 -3.03 15.07
CA LEU A 32 -4.79 -1.62 14.99
C LEU A 32 -5.72 -1.43 13.80
N ILE A 33 -6.89 -0.85 14.03
CA ILE A 33 -7.83 -0.38 13.00
C ILE A 33 -8.42 0.92 13.51
N ARG A 34 -8.26 2.01 12.75
CA ARG A 34 -8.78 3.34 13.06
C ARG A 34 -9.26 4.04 11.80
N SER A 35 -10.28 4.88 11.93
CA SER A 35 -10.62 5.85 10.89
C SER A 35 -11.13 7.16 11.47
N TRP A 36 -11.05 8.20 10.65
CA TRP A 36 -11.53 9.53 10.96
C TRP A 36 -12.28 10.09 9.76
N LEU A 37 -13.53 10.50 9.99
CA LEU A 37 -14.27 11.31 9.04
C LEU A 37 -13.72 12.73 9.07
N ILE A 38 -13.58 13.34 7.90
CA ILE A 38 -13.00 14.67 7.74
C ILE A 38 -14.11 15.65 7.39
N ARG A 39 -14.32 16.66 8.24
CA ARG A 39 -15.26 17.74 7.95
C ARG A 39 -14.67 18.67 6.90
N PRO A 40 -15.28 18.81 5.70
CA PRO A 40 -14.80 19.73 4.69
C PRO A 40 -14.81 21.18 5.20
N PRO A 41 -13.67 21.88 5.21
CA PRO A 41 -13.62 23.27 5.60
C PRO A 41 -14.07 24.19 4.46
N ASN A 42 -14.37 25.45 4.76
CA ASN A 42 -14.73 26.45 3.76
C ASN A 42 -13.67 26.61 2.65
N ALA A 43 -12.39 26.33 2.94
CA ALA A 43 -11.32 26.37 1.95
C ALA A 43 -11.52 25.36 0.78
N TRP A 44 -12.32 24.33 0.97
CA TRP A 44 -12.72 23.37 -0.07
C TRP A 44 -14.10 23.67 -0.66
N ALA A 45 -14.72 24.80 -0.32
CA ALA A 45 -15.97 25.22 -0.94
C ALA A 45 -15.80 25.32 -2.46
N GLY A 46 -16.75 24.74 -3.20
CA GLY A 46 -16.70 24.68 -4.67
C GLY A 46 -15.79 23.59 -5.25
N TRP A 47 -15.11 22.78 -4.42
CA TRP A 47 -14.43 21.58 -4.93
C TRP A 47 -15.45 20.50 -5.30
N SER A 48 -15.03 19.57 -6.13
CA SER A 48 -15.91 18.59 -6.75
C SER A 48 -16.42 17.55 -5.75
N TRP A 49 -17.67 17.18 -5.91
CA TRP A 49 -18.33 16.07 -5.24
C TRP A 49 -19.14 15.29 -6.26
N THR A 50 -19.01 13.98 -6.29
CA THR A 50 -19.80 13.15 -7.22
C THR A 50 -20.73 12.21 -6.45
N GLN A 51 -21.94 12.02 -7.00
CA GLN A 51 -22.87 11.02 -6.48
C GLN A 51 -22.36 9.59 -6.65
N GLU A 52 -21.49 9.36 -7.62
CA GLU A 52 -20.83 8.07 -7.83
C GLU A 52 -19.95 7.72 -6.64
N ALA A 53 -19.07 8.64 -6.22
CA ALA A 53 -18.23 8.46 -5.04
C ALA A 53 -19.07 8.27 -3.77
N GLU A 54 -20.08 9.13 -3.56
CA GLU A 54 -21.00 9.03 -2.41
C GLU A 54 -21.71 7.67 -2.35
N ARG A 55 -22.17 7.13 -3.47
CA ARG A 55 -22.78 5.79 -3.52
C ARG A 55 -21.79 4.69 -3.22
N LEU A 56 -20.52 4.88 -3.59
CA LEU A 56 -19.47 3.88 -3.42
C LEU A 56 -19.08 3.74 -1.94
N HIS A 57 -18.70 4.83 -1.26
CA HIS A 57 -18.28 4.83 0.14
C HIS A 57 -19.43 4.98 1.15
N GLY A 58 -20.59 5.44 0.70
CA GLY A 58 -21.80 5.60 1.53
C GLY A 58 -21.70 6.71 2.58
N ILE A 59 -20.80 7.68 2.40
CA ILE A 59 -20.60 8.82 3.32
C ILE A 59 -21.25 10.05 2.70
N SER A 60 -22.25 10.65 3.37
CA SER A 60 -22.92 11.86 2.88
C SER A 60 -22.28 13.15 3.41
N LYS A 61 -22.55 14.26 2.74
CA LYS A 61 -22.11 15.59 3.19
C LYS A 61 -22.67 15.95 4.58
N GLU A 62 -23.89 15.56 4.84
CA GLU A 62 -24.57 15.78 6.15
C GLU A 62 -23.86 14.98 7.25
N GLN A 63 -23.43 13.75 6.95
CA GLN A 63 -22.65 12.94 7.89
C GLN A 63 -21.31 13.61 8.18
N LEU A 64 -20.58 14.08 7.16
CA LEU A 64 -19.31 14.78 7.35
C LEU A 64 -19.47 16.08 8.17
N ALA A 65 -20.56 16.80 7.96
CA ALA A 65 -20.85 18.02 8.73
C ALA A 65 -21.13 17.72 10.21
N ARG A 66 -21.83 16.62 10.50
CA ARG A 66 -22.21 16.21 11.85
C ARG A 66 -21.07 15.52 12.60
N ASP A 67 -20.46 14.52 11.97
CA ASP A 67 -19.56 13.55 12.63
C ASP A 67 -18.08 13.78 12.28
N GLY A 68 -17.78 14.53 11.23
CA GLY A 68 -16.41 14.78 10.77
C GLY A 68 -15.63 15.69 11.70
N LEU A 69 -14.34 15.42 11.85
CA LEU A 69 -13.39 16.24 12.58
C LEU A 69 -12.77 17.31 11.68
N PRO A 70 -12.38 18.47 12.23
CA PRO A 70 -11.58 19.43 11.48
C PRO A 70 -10.28 18.80 10.94
N PRO A 71 -9.81 19.15 9.72
CA PRO A 71 -8.59 18.60 9.12
C PRO A 71 -7.37 18.61 10.04
N ALA A 72 -7.12 19.73 10.72
CA ALA A 72 -5.98 19.86 11.64
C ALA A 72 -6.03 18.85 12.80
N ARG A 73 -7.23 18.53 13.29
CA ARG A 73 -7.43 17.55 14.34
C ARG A 73 -7.19 16.12 13.83
N VAL A 74 -7.68 15.82 12.62
CA VAL A 74 -7.43 14.51 12.00
C VAL A 74 -5.93 14.27 11.82
N VAL A 75 -5.18 15.27 11.31
CA VAL A 75 -3.71 15.18 11.18
C VAL A 75 -3.05 14.95 12.55
N ALA A 76 -3.46 15.69 13.57
CA ALA A 76 -2.89 15.56 14.92
C ALA A 76 -3.17 14.18 15.56
N GLU A 77 -4.34 13.58 15.31
CA GLU A 77 -4.70 12.26 15.81
C GLU A 77 -4.06 11.12 14.98
N LEU A 78 -3.84 11.32 13.68
CA LEU A 78 -3.18 10.38 12.79
C LEU A 78 -1.66 10.28 13.04
N GLU A 79 -1.01 11.44 13.26
CA GLU A 79 0.44 11.59 13.35
C GLU A 79 1.14 10.59 14.30
N PRO A 80 0.65 10.33 15.54
CA PRO A 80 1.29 9.39 16.45
C PRO A 80 1.38 7.96 15.94
N TYR A 81 0.46 7.54 15.07
CA TYR A 81 0.45 6.19 14.50
C TYR A 81 1.43 6.04 13.33
N VAL A 82 1.49 7.05 12.47
CA VAL A 82 2.26 6.96 11.21
C VAL A 82 3.70 7.45 11.33
N ARG A 83 4.02 8.22 12.38
CA ARG A 83 5.37 8.74 12.61
C ARG A 83 6.34 7.60 12.90
N GLY A 84 7.38 7.46 12.05
CA GLY A 84 8.40 6.42 12.17
C GLY A 84 7.95 5.01 11.74
N ALA A 85 6.72 4.86 11.26
CA ALA A 85 6.25 3.63 10.63
C ALA A 85 6.57 3.61 9.12
N ARG A 86 6.56 2.43 8.53
CA ARG A 86 6.49 2.28 7.08
C ARG A 86 5.02 2.31 6.67
N VAL A 87 4.59 3.42 6.08
CA VAL A 87 3.21 3.60 5.62
C VAL A 87 3.09 3.21 4.16
N ILE A 88 2.09 2.40 3.86
CA ILE A 88 1.80 1.89 2.50
C ILE A 88 0.34 2.12 2.15
N ALA A 89 0.05 2.27 0.86
CA ALA A 89 -1.29 2.36 0.29
C ALA A 89 -1.35 1.59 -1.05
N ASP A 90 -2.54 1.33 -1.55
CA ASP A 90 -2.73 0.71 -2.87
C ASP A 90 -3.05 1.71 -3.98
N SER A 91 -3.21 2.99 -3.62
CA SER A 91 -3.49 4.07 -4.55
C SER A 91 -2.42 5.16 -4.54
N HIS A 92 -2.09 5.67 -5.71
CA HIS A 92 -1.21 6.84 -5.86
C HIS A 92 -1.87 8.16 -5.42
N PHE A 93 -3.18 8.17 -5.18
CA PHE A 93 -3.91 9.36 -4.77
C PHE A 93 -3.82 9.65 -3.27
N ASP A 94 -3.46 8.67 -2.44
CA ASP A 94 -3.42 8.82 -0.99
C ASP A 94 -2.38 9.85 -0.53
N ALA A 95 -1.20 9.86 -1.14
CA ALA A 95 -0.17 10.84 -0.81
C ALA A 95 -0.57 12.29 -1.17
N PRO A 96 -1.14 12.61 -2.34
CA PRO A 96 -1.78 13.89 -2.64
C PRO A 96 -2.90 14.27 -1.66
N TRP A 97 -3.76 13.33 -1.26
CA TRP A 97 -4.83 13.63 -0.29
C TRP A 97 -4.27 13.90 1.11
N LEU A 98 -3.26 13.15 1.55
CA LEU A 98 -2.57 13.45 2.82
C LEU A 98 -1.91 14.83 2.79
N THR A 99 -1.32 15.21 1.66
CA THR A 99 -0.74 16.56 1.47
C THR A 99 -1.83 17.64 1.55
N THR A 100 -2.96 17.43 0.88
CA THR A 100 -4.11 18.34 0.89
C THR A 100 -4.67 18.52 2.30
N LEU A 101 -4.77 17.42 3.07
CA LEU A 101 -5.23 17.42 4.44
C LEU A 101 -4.26 18.17 5.37
N SER A 102 -2.95 17.87 5.23
CA SER A 102 -1.89 18.44 6.08
C SER A 102 -1.67 19.93 5.84
N ALA A 103 -1.90 20.42 4.62
CA ALA A 103 -1.82 21.85 4.29
C ALA A 103 -2.79 22.69 5.13
N LEU A 104 -3.97 22.16 5.46
CA LEU A 104 -4.94 22.83 6.34
C LEU A 104 -4.55 22.80 7.82
N ALA A 105 -3.67 21.90 8.21
CA ALA A 105 -3.06 21.90 9.54
C ALA A 105 -1.84 22.83 9.63
N GLY A 106 -1.44 23.46 8.53
CA GLY A 106 -0.23 24.30 8.44
C GLY A 106 1.07 23.50 8.66
N LYS A 107 1.05 22.19 8.36
CA LYS A 107 2.17 21.26 8.58
C LYS A 107 2.48 20.46 7.31
N PRO A 108 3.71 19.96 7.16
CA PRO A 108 3.99 18.94 6.16
C PRO A 108 3.24 17.63 6.49
N PRO A 109 3.06 16.72 5.53
CA PRO A 109 2.54 15.37 5.79
C PRO A 109 3.35 14.67 6.90
N PRO A 110 2.69 13.97 7.85
CA PRO A 110 3.36 13.33 8.99
C PRO A 110 4.20 12.11 8.59
N CYS A 111 4.01 11.58 7.40
CA CYS A 111 4.74 10.45 6.83
C CYS A 111 4.81 10.54 5.30
N ALA A 112 5.75 9.82 4.71
CA ALA A 112 5.69 9.43 3.31
C ALA A 112 4.80 8.18 3.18
N ILE A 113 4.09 8.06 2.05
CA ILE A 113 3.27 6.87 1.72
C ILE A 113 3.95 6.18 0.53
N GLY A 114 4.35 4.91 0.72
CA GLY A 114 4.82 4.03 -0.33
C GLY A 114 3.67 3.25 -0.96
N HIS A 115 3.92 2.62 -2.11
CA HIS A 115 2.93 1.76 -2.73
C HIS A 115 3.06 0.32 -2.22
N VAL A 116 1.93 -0.37 -2.00
CA VAL A 116 1.94 -1.76 -1.51
C VAL A 116 2.69 -2.71 -2.45
N ALA A 117 2.63 -2.46 -3.77
CA ALA A 117 3.33 -3.27 -4.75
C ALA A 117 4.86 -3.26 -4.53
N ASP A 118 5.45 -2.11 -4.17
CA ASP A 118 6.88 -2.01 -3.90
C ASP A 118 7.27 -2.88 -2.69
N LEU A 119 6.43 -2.91 -1.64
CA LEU A 119 6.63 -3.78 -0.49
C LEU A 119 6.55 -5.26 -0.87
N LEU A 120 5.58 -5.64 -1.71
CA LEU A 120 5.42 -7.02 -2.17
C LEU A 120 6.62 -7.47 -3.03
N GLU A 121 7.13 -6.58 -3.90
CA GLU A 121 8.33 -6.84 -4.70
C GLU A 121 9.57 -7.03 -3.80
N GLU A 122 9.78 -6.18 -2.81
CA GLU A 122 10.87 -6.32 -1.82
C GLU A 122 10.81 -7.64 -1.03
N MET A 123 9.60 -8.17 -0.81
CA MET A 123 9.40 -9.47 -0.17
C MET A 123 9.74 -10.65 -1.10
N GLY A 124 9.98 -10.38 -2.39
CA GLY A 124 10.21 -11.40 -3.43
C GLY A 124 8.91 -12.08 -3.87
N ALA A 125 7.79 -11.38 -3.79
CA ALA A 125 6.51 -11.92 -4.25
C ALA A 125 6.49 -11.99 -5.79
N ALA A 126 6.13 -13.16 -6.33
CA ALA A 126 5.80 -13.32 -7.72
C ALA A 126 4.28 -13.14 -7.93
N TYR A 127 3.85 -12.95 -9.17
CA TYR A 127 2.44 -12.74 -9.52
C TYR A 127 1.51 -13.81 -8.93
N GLU A 128 1.91 -15.08 -9.01
CA GLU A 128 1.14 -16.21 -8.49
C GLU A 128 0.92 -16.17 -6.97
N HIS A 129 1.87 -15.61 -6.19
CA HIS A 129 1.71 -15.44 -4.76
C HIS A 129 0.62 -14.39 -4.46
N VAL A 130 0.63 -13.29 -5.19
CA VAL A 130 -0.38 -12.22 -5.05
C VAL A 130 -1.76 -12.72 -5.48
N GLU A 131 -1.84 -13.41 -6.61
CA GLU A 131 -3.11 -13.97 -7.10
C GLU A 131 -3.70 -15.00 -6.13
N ALA A 132 -2.86 -15.88 -5.56
CA ALA A 132 -3.29 -16.84 -4.56
C ALA A 132 -3.81 -16.16 -3.28
N ALA A 133 -3.12 -15.10 -2.82
CA ALA A 133 -3.53 -14.30 -1.68
C ALA A 133 -4.87 -13.59 -1.93
N LEU A 134 -5.06 -12.96 -3.09
CA LEU A 134 -6.32 -12.32 -3.46
C LEU A 134 -7.48 -13.33 -3.48
N ARG A 135 -7.31 -14.50 -4.10
CA ARG A 135 -8.34 -15.56 -4.09
C ARG A 135 -8.71 -16.02 -2.66
N GLN A 136 -7.76 -16.00 -1.74
CA GLN A 136 -8.01 -16.31 -0.33
C GLN A 136 -8.84 -15.21 0.34
N LEU A 137 -8.51 -13.94 0.08
CA LEU A 137 -9.16 -12.78 0.66
C LEU A 137 -10.57 -12.54 0.12
N ASP A 138 -10.84 -12.87 -1.15
CA ASP A 138 -12.18 -12.78 -1.76
C ASP A 138 -13.25 -13.62 -1.04
N ARG A 139 -12.80 -14.61 -0.23
CA ARG A 139 -13.70 -15.43 0.59
C ARG A 139 -14.01 -14.80 1.95
N GLN A 140 -13.38 -13.69 2.29
CA GLN A 140 -13.55 -13.01 3.57
C GLN A 140 -14.50 -11.81 3.44
N PRO A 141 -15.30 -11.51 4.47
CA PRO A 141 -16.24 -10.39 4.43
C PRO A 141 -15.53 -9.06 4.70
N PHE A 142 -14.94 -8.46 3.67
CA PHE A 142 -14.45 -7.09 3.72
C PHE A 142 -15.55 -6.12 3.24
N ARG A 143 -15.83 -5.08 4.01
CA ARG A 143 -16.68 -3.99 3.57
C ARG A 143 -15.84 -2.97 2.80
N ARG A 144 -15.69 -3.19 1.50
CA ARG A 144 -14.92 -2.29 0.62
C ARG A 144 -15.50 -0.88 0.61
N HIS A 145 -14.65 0.09 0.25
CA HIS A 145 -14.98 1.52 0.19
C HIS A 145 -15.34 2.14 1.56
N ARG A 146 -14.58 1.74 2.55
CA ARG A 146 -14.43 2.40 3.84
C ARG A 146 -12.97 2.36 4.21
N ALA A 147 -12.38 3.52 4.41
CA ALA A 147 -10.93 3.68 4.53
C ALA A 147 -10.28 2.72 5.55
N ALA A 148 -10.89 2.47 6.72
CA ALA A 148 -10.36 1.52 7.69
C ALA A 148 -10.42 0.06 7.20
N GLU A 149 -11.47 -0.31 6.47
CA GLU A 149 -11.65 -1.66 5.94
C GLU A 149 -10.73 -1.91 4.74
N ASP A 150 -10.50 -0.90 3.90
CA ASP A 150 -9.57 -0.99 2.79
C ASP A 150 -8.13 -1.02 3.30
N ALA A 151 -7.75 -0.23 4.30
CA ALA A 151 -6.48 -0.36 4.99
C ALA A 151 -6.29 -1.78 5.61
N ARG A 152 -7.32 -2.33 6.24
CA ARG A 152 -7.31 -3.70 6.78
C ARG A 152 -7.13 -4.75 5.69
N PHE A 153 -7.74 -4.56 4.54
CA PHE A 153 -7.57 -5.44 3.38
C PHE A 153 -6.12 -5.42 2.87
N ILE A 154 -5.49 -4.24 2.77
CA ILE A 154 -4.09 -4.10 2.36
C ILE A 154 -3.17 -4.87 3.32
N ILE A 155 -3.37 -4.74 4.64
CA ILE A 155 -2.58 -5.50 5.64
C ILE A 155 -2.81 -7.01 5.52
N ALA A 156 -4.05 -7.43 5.30
CA ALA A 156 -4.36 -8.83 5.09
C ALA A 156 -3.67 -9.39 3.83
N LEU A 157 -3.66 -8.60 2.73
CA LEU A 157 -2.95 -8.95 1.50
C LEU A 157 -1.45 -9.14 1.75
N VAL A 158 -0.80 -8.18 2.40
CA VAL A 158 0.63 -8.27 2.74
C VAL A 158 0.94 -9.54 3.55
N ARG A 159 0.10 -9.85 4.54
CA ARG A 159 0.26 -11.04 5.39
C ARG A 159 0.09 -12.35 4.60
N GLU A 160 -0.95 -12.43 3.77
CA GLU A 160 -1.20 -13.62 2.95
C GLU A 160 -0.09 -13.85 1.91
N VAL A 161 0.36 -12.78 1.23
CA VAL A 161 1.47 -12.87 0.27
C VAL A 161 2.75 -13.30 0.96
N ARG A 162 3.07 -12.76 2.14
CA ARG A 162 4.23 -13.19 2.94
C ARG A 162 4.17 -14.70 3.21
N GLY A 163 3.03 -15.20 3.66
CA GLY A 163 2.84 -16.63 3.90
C GLY A 163 3.00 -17.49 2.63
N GLN A 164 2.56 -17.01 1.47
CA GLN A 164 2.75 -17.72 0.19
C GLN A 164 4.23 -17.75 -0.21
N VAL A 165 4.96 -16.64 -0.06
CA VAL A 165 6.39 -16.56 -0.36
C VAL A 165 7.20 -17.48 0.56
N GLU A 166 6.90 -17.51 1.85
CA GLU A 166 7.56 -18.38 2.83
C GLU A 166 7.35 -19.86 2.50
N LYS A 167 6.13 -20.27 2.21
CA LYS A 167 5.80 -21.64 1.78
C LYS A 167 6.54 -22.05 0.49
N ALA A 168 6.63 -21.14 -0.48
CA ALA A 168 7.35 -21.38 -1.72
C ALA A 168 8.85 -21.59 -1.48
N ARG A 169 9.45 -20.81 -0.58
CA ARG A 169 10.87 -20.97 -0.19
C ARG A 169 11.14 -22.29 0.54
N GLU A 170 10.25 -22.70 1.45
CA GLU A 170 10.36 -23.97 2.17
C GLU A 170 10.21 -25.18 1.24
N SER A 171 9.40 -25.04 0.18
CA SER A 171 9.17 -26.10 -0.81
C SER A 171 10.28 -26.23 -1.84
N GLN A 172 11.22 -25.29 -1.92
CA GLN A 172 12.37 -25.39 -2.80
C GLN A 172 13.36 -26.42 -2.21
N PRO A 173 13.79 -27.46 -2.99
CA PRO A 173 14.78 -28.39 -2.52
C PRO A 173 16.07 -27.66 -2.20
N VAL A 174 16.57 -27.86 -0.98
CA VAL A 174 17.90 -27.35 -0.59
C VAL A 174 18.91 -27.99 -1.52
N PHE A 175 19.52 -27.19 -2.40
CA PHE A 175 20.57 -27.68 -3.29
C PHE A 175 21.78 -28.10 -2.43
N ASP A 176 21.96 -29.41 -2.28
CA ASP A 176 23.13 -29.96 -1.59
C ASP A 176 24.33 -29.91 -2.53
N TRP A 177 25.13 -28.83 -2.42
CA TRP A 177 26.37 -28.67 -3.20
C TRP A 177 27.34 -29.82 -3.01
N ARG A 178 27.25 -30.63 -1.92
CA ARG A 178 28.10 -31.80 -1.69
C ARG A 178 27.75 -32.95 -2.63
N ARG A 179 26.54 -32.96 -3.21
CA ARG A 179 26.05 -33.92 -4.19
C ARG A 179 26.11 -33.40 -5.63
N ALA A 180 26.54 -32.14 -5.81
CA ALA A 180 26.70 -31.59 -7.14
C ALA A 180 27.84 -32.32 -7.88
N PRO A 181 27.68 -32.67 -9.17
CA PRO A 181 28.77 -33.23 -9.94
C PRO A 181 29.94 -32.23 -10.00
N PRO A 182 31.18 -32.68 -10.04
CA PRO A 182 32.33 -31.79 -10.11
C PRO A 182 32.19 -30.87 -11.34
N ILE A 183 32.37 -29.56 -11.12
CA ILE A 183 32.32 -28.56 -12.19
C ILE A 183 33.43 -28.95 -13.20
N ALA A 184 33.01 -29.37 -14.41
CA ALA A 184 33.95 -29.67 -15.49
C ALA A 184 34.80 -28.41 -15.74
N ARG A 185 36.10 -28.52 -15.49
CA ARG A 185 37.03 -27.44 -15.86
C ARG A 185 36.97 -27.27 -17.37
N PRO A 186 36.84 -26.05 -17.90
CA PRO A 186 36.90 -25.83 -19.31
C PRO A 186 38.23 -26.37 -19.82
N SER A 187 38.19 -27.20 -20.87
CA SER A 187 39.36 -27.74 -21.58
C SER A 187 40.27 -26.55 -21.89
N THR A 188 41.52 -26.63 -21.43
CA THR A 188 42.54 -25.63 -21.68
C THR A 188 42.63 -25.37 -23.18
N TYR A 189 42.27 -24.18 -23.62
CA TYR A 189 42.51 -23.65 -24.96
C TYR A 189 44.03 -23.70 -25.22
N ARG A 190 44.50 -24.64 -26.09
CA ARG A 190 45.85 -24.62 -26.63
C ARG A 190 45.91 -23.55 -27.74
N PRO A 191 46.68 -22.50 -27.58
CA PRO A 191 46.90 -21.59 -28.70
C PRO A 191 47.66 -22.35 -29.78
N SER A 192 47.12 -22.41 -30.99
CA SER A 192 47.83 -22.90 -32.18
C SER A 192 49.02 -21.98 -32.45
N ASN A 193 50.22 -22.53 -32.42
CA ASN A 193 51.40 -21.88 -32.94
C ASN A 193 51.19 -21.54 -34.41
N ALA A 194 50.95 -20.28 -34.72
CA ALA A 194 51.03 -19.75 -36.06
C ALA A 194 52.52 -19.68 -36.46
N GLY A 195 52.80 -20.41 -37.48
CA GLY A 195 54.15 -20.61 -38.01
C GLY A 195 54.86 -19.32 -38.42
N SER A 196 56.16 -19.37 -38.21
CA SER A 196 57.17 -18.51 -38.78
C SER A 196 57.07 -18.54 -40.33
N VAL A 197 56.91 -17.35 -40.91
CA VAL A 197 57.19 -17.10 -42.34
C VAL A 197 58.40 -16.18 -42.44
N ARG A 198 59.34 -16.62 -43.16
CA ARG A 198 60.59 -15.93 -43.56
C ARG A 198 60.31 -14.68 -44.42
#